data_7807c6b8268db93b2a9d93c149ba2cde
#
_entry.id   7807c6b8268db93b2a9d93c149ba2cde
#
_cell.length_a   1.000
_cell.length_b   1.000
_cell.length_c   1.000
_cell.angle_alpha   90.00
_cell.angle_beta   90.00
_cell.angle_gamma   90.00
#
_symmetry.space_group_name_H-M   'P 1'
#
loop_
_entity.id
_entity.type
_entity.pdbx_description
1 polymer ?
#
loop_
_entity_poly.entity_id
_entity_poly.type
_entity_poly.pdbx_seq_one_letter_code
_entity_poly.pdbx_strand_id
1 'polypeptide(L)'
;MAQSDRALLATLGDDSVRQTLPAMLLELLDGLLDHWRMVRERIQSCDLRIATHAKADVRSMRLQKLIGVGPLTADALVATVGDGREFSHGRQLSAWLGLTPTQHSSGGKARLGEISCRGDGYLRTLLIQGARSSLQRAKAVTPDQASAEQIWIQGLSTRLPFGKVLVAIANKHARQMWAMLTRGEEYDPDAWLSHPMVQRPAKRHRTTVTT
;
A
#
# COMPACT_ATOMS: atom_id res chain seq x y z
N MET A 1 -6.93 -7.02 -16.44
CA MET A 1 -8.30 -6.80 -16.98
C MET A 1 -9.27 -7.33 -15.95
N ALA A 2 -10.18 -6.50 -15.45
CA ALA A 2 -11.22 -6.96 -14.54
C ALA A 2 -12.10 -7.99 -15.26
N GLN A 3 -12.64 -8.95 -14.53
CA GLN A 3 -13.49 -10.01 -15.12
C GLN A 3 -14.73 -9.43 -15.81
N SER A 4 -15.25 -8.32 -15.26
CA SER A 4 -16.37 -7.55 -15.84
C SER A 4 -16.03 -6.95 -17.21
N ASP A 5 -14.82 -6.40 -17.39
CA ASP A 5 -14.42 -5.79 -18.68
C ASP A 5 -14.34 -6.83 -19.78
N ARG A 6 -13.84 -8.04 -19.44
CA ARG A 6 -13.73 -9.15 -20.38
C ARG A 6 -15.10 -9.67 -20.82
N ALA A 7 -16.03 -9.78 -19.86
CA ALA A 7 -17.41 -10.20 -20.14
C ALA A 7 -18.13 -9.17 -21.01
N LEU A 8 -17.99 -7.87 -20.69
CA LEU A 8 -18.59 -6.80 -21.48
C LEU A 8 -18.08 -6.78 -22.92
N LEU A 9 -16.76 -6.88 -23.12
CA LEU A 9 -16.15 -6.91 -24.44
C LEU A 9 -16.57 -8.15 -25.26
N ALA A 10 -16.71 -9.30 -24.61
CA ALA A 10 -17.20 -10.51 -25.26
C ALA A 10 -18.64 -10.33 -25.72
N THR A 11 -19.52 -9.77 -24.87
CA THR A 11 -20.91 -9.51 -25.23
C THR A 11 -21.05 -8.48 -26.35
N LEU A 12 -20.28 -7.41 -26.35
CA LEU A 12 -20.28 -6.37 -27.37
C LEU A 12 -19.62 -6.82 -28.69
N GLY A 13 -18.80 -7.86 -28.64
CA GLY A 13 -18.20 -8.51 -29.81
C GLY A 13 -19.04 -9.64 -30.39
N ASP A 14 -20.14 -10.04 -29.77
CA ASP A 14 -21.03 -11.10 -30.23
C ASP A 14 -21.91 -10.59 -31.35
N ASP A 15 -21.79 -11.18 -32.52
CA ASP A 15 -22.55 -10.82 -33.74
C ASP A 15 -24.06 -10.97 -33.53
N SER A 16 -24.50 -11.92 -32.73
CA SER A 16 -25.93 -12.15 -32.44
C SER A 16 -26.52 -10.95 -31.65
N VAL A 17 -25.77 -10.40 -30.70
CA VAL A 17 -26.17 -9.22 -29.94
C VAL A 17 -26.11 -7.96 -30.81
N ARG A 18 -25.08 -7.82 -31.64
CA ARG A 18 -24.90 -6.68 -32.55
C ARG A 18 -26.03 -6.57 -33.59
N GLN A 19 -26.54 -7.68 -34.10
CA GLN A 19 -27.66 -7.71 -35.07
C GLN A 19 -28.99 -7.22 -34.46
N THR A 20 -29.14 -7.26 -33.15
CA THR A 20 -30.36 -6.77 -32.46
C THR A 20 -30.35 -5.28 -32.17
N LEU A 21 -29.20 -4.60 -32.33
CA LEU A 21 -29.04 -3.21 -32.00
C LEU A 21 -29.26 -2.28 -33.20
N PRO A 22 -29.89 -1.09 -33.01
CA PRO A 22 -29.97 -0.08 -34.05
C PRO A 22 -28.62 0.36 -34.56
N ALA A 23 -28.48 0.65 -35.86
CA ALA A 23 -27.21 1.05 -36.48
C ALA A 23 -26.55 2.24 -35.81
N MET A 24 -27.32 3.27 -35.44
CA MET A 24 -26.82 4.44 -34.71
C MET A 24 -26.19 4.09 -33.34
N LEU A 25 -26.79 3.11 -32.63
CA LEU A 25 -26.25 2.65 -31.34
C LEU A 25 -24.94 1.87 -31.53
N LEU A 26 -24.87 1.06 -32.59
CA LEU A 26 -23.65 0.33 -32.95
C LEU A 26 -22.49 1.28 -33.27
N GLU A 27 -22.73 2.34 -34.04
CA GLU A 27 -21.70 3.36 -34.33
C GLU A 27 -21.19 4.05 -33.07
N LEU A 28 -22.08 4.42 -32.14
CA LEU A 28 -21.69 5.00 -30.86
C LEU A 28 -20.90 4.03 -29.99
N LEU A 29 -21.31 2.77 -29.93
CA LEU A 29 -20.62 1.73 -29.17
C LEU A 29 -19.24 1.43 -29.75
N ASP A 30 -19.10 1.36 -31.06
CA ASP A 30 -17.81 1.14 -31.71
C ASP A 30 -16.86 2.30 -31.44
N GLY A 31 -17.34 3.54 -31.52
CA GLY A 31 -16.55 4.72 -31.16
C GLY A 31 -16.09 4.72 -29.69
N LEU A 32 -16.94 4.30 -28.77
CA LEU A 32 -16.58 4.15 -27.34
C LEU A 32 -15.58 3.01 -27.11
N LEU A 33 -15.73 1.90 -27.81
CA LEU A 33 -14.80 0.77 -27.73
C LEU A 33 -13.41 1.14 -28.26
N ASP A 34 -13.35 1.88 -29.36
CA ASP A 34 -12.07 2.33 -29.91
C ASP A 34 -11.40 3.34 -28.99
N HIS A 35 -12.15 4.28 -28.42
CA HIS A 35 -11.62 5.19 -27.40
C HIS A 35 -11.10 4.43 -26.17
N TRP A 36 -11.86 3.45 -25.67
CA TRP A 36 -11.45 2.61 -24.56
C TRP A 36 -10.15 1.83 -24.87
N ARG A 37 -10.03 1.24 -26.08
CA ARG A 37 -8.81 0.55 -26.52
C ARG A 37 -7.62 1.48 -26.52
N MET A 38 -7.75 2.66 -27.14
CA MET A 38 -6.71 3.68 -27.20
C MET A 38 -6.23 4.11 -25.81
N VAL A 39 -7.15 4.40 -24.89
CA VAL A 39 -6.81 4.77 -23.50
C VAL A 39 -6.09 3.64 -22.79
N ARG A 40 -6.54 2.41 -23.00
CA ARG A 40 -5.93 1.23 -22.40
C ARG A 40 -4.49 0.99 -22.88
N GLU A 41 -4.26 1.09 -24.18
CA GLU A 41 -2.90 0.99 -24.76
C GLU A 41 -1.98 2.07 -24.18
N ARG A 42 -2.50 3.28 -23.99
CA ARG A 42 -1.77 4.39 -23.40
C ARG A 42 -1.41 4.12 -21.94
N ILE A 43 -2.33 3.57 -21.15
CA ILE A 43 -2.07 3.14 -19.77
C ILE A 43 -0.97 2.06 -19.75
N GLN A 44 -1.08 1.03 -20.59
CA GLN A 44 -0.07 -0.04 -20.68
C GLN A 44 1.32 0.50 -21.04
N SER A 45 1.38 1.43 -21.99
CA SER A 45 2.63 2.10 -22.35
C SER A 45 3.24 2.88 -21.18
N CYS A 46 2.42 3.61 -20.43
CA CYS A 46 2.87 4.32 -19.23
C CYS A 46 3.36 3.34 -18.14
N ASP A 47 2.63 2.28 -17.89
CA ASP A 47 3.00 1.25 -16.91
C ASP A 47 4.34 0.60 -17.27
N LEU A 48 4.57 0.29 -18.55
CA LEU A 48 5.83 -0.26 -19.02
C LEU A 48 7.00 0.72 -18.82
N ARG A 49 6.79 2.00 -19.12
CA ARG A 49 7.80 3.04 -18.91
C ARG A 49 8.15 3.20 -17.44
N ILE A 50 7.15 3.24 -16.56
CA ILE A 50 7.34 3.29 -15.10
C ILE A 50 8.11 2.05 -14.63
N ALA A 51 7.71 0.86 -15.06
CA ALA A 51 8.38 -0.38 -14.68
C ALA A 51 9.85 -0.42 -15.16
N THR A 52 10.12 0.12 -16.35
CA THR A 52 11.48 0.22 -16.89
C THR A 52 12.32 1.21 -16.09
N HIS A 53 11.79 2.39 -15.78
CA HIS A 53 12.45 3.39 -14.95
C HIS A 53 12.72 2.87 -13.54
N ALA A 54 11.73 2.23 -12.92
CA ALA A 54 11.85 1.64 -11.60
C ALA A 54 12.90 0.52 -11.51
N LYS A 55 13.14 -0.20 -12.61
CA LYS A 55 14.23 -1.20 -12.70
C LYS A 55 15.61 -0.58 -12.87
N ALA A 56 15.70 0.61 -13.45
CA ALA A 56 16.97 1.31 -13.66
C ALA A 56 17.47 2.01 -12.36
N ASP A 57 16.60 2.34 -11.43
CA ASP A 57 16.95 2.99 -10.17
C ASP A 57 17.12 1.96 -9.06
N VAL A 58 18.35 1.84 -8.52
CA VAL A 58 18.71 0.91 -7.43
C VAL A 58 17.86 1.16 -6.18
N ARG A 59 17.49 2.42 -5.89
CA ARG A 59 16.63 2.78 -4.76
C ARG A 59 15.24 2.21 -4.95
N SER A 60 14.65 2.39 -6.13
CA SER A 60 13.35 1.84 -6.48
C SER A 60 13.35 0.31 -6.44
N MET A 61 14.38 -0.33 -6.98
CA MET A 61 14.56 -1.79 -6.92
C MET A 61 14.61 -2.31 -5.48
N ARG A 62 15.31 -1.59 -4.60
CA ARG A 62 15.40 -1.94 -3.18
C ARG A 62 14.02 -1.85 -2.52
N LEU A 63 13.29 -0.77 -2.71
CA LEU A 63 11.95 -0.57 -2.15
C LEU A 63 10.94 -1.63 -2.59
N GLN A 64 11.05 -2.15 -3.81
CA GLN A 64 10.16 -3.19 -4.34
C GLN A 64 10.30 -4.54 -3.62
N LYS A 65 11.34 -4.74 -2.81
CA LYS A 65 11.47 -5.92 -1.94
C LYS A 65 10.44 -5.93 -0.83
N LEU A 66 9.90 -4.77 -0.47
CA LEU A 66 8.85 -4.65 0.54
C LEU A 66 7.51 -5.20 0.01
N ILE A 67 6.89 -6.09 0.77
CA ILE A 67 5.62 -6.71 0.35
C ILE A 67 4.55 -5.64 0.16
N GLY A 68 3.92 -5.61 -1.02
CA GLY A 68 2.89 -4.62 -1.37
C GLY A 68 3.43 -3.32 -1.98
N VAL A 69 4.74 -3.18 -2.16
CA VAL A 69 5.35 -2.06 -2.87
C VAL A 69 5.73 -2.51 -4.28
N GLY A 70 4.97 -2.06 -5.27
CA GLY A 70 5.23 -2.32 -6.69
C GLY A 70 6.09 -1.22 -7.32
N PRO A 71 6.42 -1.39 -8.63
CA PRO A 71 7.22 -0.42 -9.39
C PRO A 71 6.67 1.01 -9.31
N LEU A 72 5.35 1.18 -9.47
CA LEU A 72 4.69 2.48 -9.41
C LEU A 72 4.88 3.16 -8.06
N THR A 73 4.66 2.43 -6.96
CA THR A 73 4.79 2.99 -5.60
C THR A 73 6.24 3.34 -5.28
N ALA A 74 7.17 2.45 -5.64
CA ALA A 74 8.59 2.64 -5.39
C ALA A 74 9.13 3.85 -6.18
N ASP A 75 8.80 3.92 -7.46
CA ASP A 75 9.26 4.98 -8.35
C ASP A 75 8.67 6.35 -7.98
N ALA A 76 7.37 6.40 -7.70
CA ALA A 76 6.70 7.62 -7.23
C ALA A 76 7.29 8.13 -5.91
N LEU A 77 7.60 7.23 -4.97
CA LEU A 77 8.24 7.64 -3.71
C LEU A 77 9.65 8.19 -3.95
N VAL A 78 10.47 7.50 -4.74
CA VAL A 78 11.84 7.96 -5.05
C VAL A 78 11.81 9.30 -5.79
N ALA A 79 10.89 9.48 -6.75
CA ALA A 79 10.75 10.73 -7.49
C ALA A 79 10.34 11.91 -6.58
N THR A 80 9.55 11.66 -5.54
CA THR A 80 9.03 12.71 -4.65
C THR A 80 9.97 12.99 -3.46
N VAL A 81 10.55 11.94 -2.89
CA VAL A 81 11.29 12.01 -1.59
C VAL A 81 12.82 11.96 -1.82
N GLY A 82 13.27 11.56 -3.01
CA GLY A 82 14.68 11.43 -3.30
C GLY A 82 15.37 10.36 -2.46
N ASP A 83 16.40 10.77 -1.72
CA ASP A 83 17.14 9.90 -0.78
C ASP A 83 16.58 9.93 0.66
N GLY A 84 15.53 10.68 0.90
CA GLY A 84 14.84 10.75 2.18
C GLY A 84 15.57 11.54 3.29
N ARG A 85 16.70 12.17 2.99
CA ARG A 85 17.51 12.91 3.98
C ARG A 85 16.86 14.18 4.51
N GLU A 86 15.86 14.71 3.84
CA GLU A 86 15.04 15.81 4.32
C GLU A 86 14.25 15.44 5.59
N PHE A 87 14.05 14.16 5.85
CA PHE A 87 13.37 13.65 7.02
C PHE A 87 14.39 13.13 8.03
N SER A 88 14.38 13.66 9.25
CA SER A 88 15.31 13.25 10.31
C SER A 88 15.09 11.79 10.77
N HIS A 89 13.89 11.26 10.58
CA HIS A 89 13.55 9.87 10.93
C HIS A 89 12.25 9.43 10.20
N GLY A 90 12.04 8.12 10.06
CA GLY A 90 10.91 7.57 9.33
C GLY A 90 9.51 7.95 9.86
N ARG A 91 9.39 8.35 11.14
CA ARG A 91 8.12 8.88 11.69
C ARG A 91 7.78 10.24 11.08
N GLN A 92 8.79 11.05 10.74
CA GLN A 92 8.57 12.34 10.09
C GLN A 92 8.08 12.15 8.66
N LEU A 93 8.66 11.22 7.88
CA LEU A 93 8.13 10.86 6.57
C LEU A 93 6.67 10.36 6.67
N SER A 94 6.39 9.48 7.62
CA SER A 94 5.04 8.97 7.84
C SER A 94 4.04 10.07 8.23
N ALA A 95 4.45 11.06 9.01
CA ALA A 95 3.64 12.23 9.34
C ALA A 95 3.45 13.15 8.13
N TRP A 96 4.50 13.36 7.35
CA TRP A 96 4.45 14.13 6.10
C TRP A 96 3.50 13.50 5.07
N LEU A 97 3.43 12.17 4.99
CA LEU A 97 2.46 11.43 4.18
C LEU A 97 1.03 11.49 4.74
N GLY A 98 0.84 12.06 5.93
CA GLY A 98 -0.47 12.14 6.57
C GLY A 98 -1.01 10.81 7.10
N LEU A 99 -0.12 9.85 7.37
CA LEU A 99 -0.45 8.51 7.90
C LEU A 99 -0.47 8.45 9.44
N THR A 100 -0.24 9.58 10.10
CA THR A 100 -0.30 9.69 11.57
C THR A 100 -1.65 10.23 12.01
N PRO A 101 -2.18 9.78 13.16
CA PRO A 101 -3.43 10.30 13.68
C PRO A 101 -3.29 11.78 14.09
N THR A 102 -4.37 12.53 13.92
CA THR A 102 -4.50 13.85 14.52
C THR A 102 -4.57 13.72 16.04
N GLN A 103 -3.94 14.62 16.75
CA GLN A 103 -3.92 14.61 18.21
C GLN A 103 -4.71 15.81 18.75
N HIS A 104 -5.77 15.51 19.48
CA HIS A 104 -6.60 16.49 20.20
C HIS A 104 -6.45 16.26 21.70
N SER A 105 -5.22 16.42 22.21
CA SER A 105 -4.93 16.14 23.63
C SER A 105 -5.00 17.43 24.44
N SER A 106 -5.76 17.40 25.52
CA SER A 106 -5.81 18.46 26.53
C SER A 106 -5.80 17.85 27.93
N GLY A 107 -5.14 18.50 28.89
CA GLY A 107 -5.19 18.08 30.29
C GLY A 107 -4.66 16.67 30.58
N GLY A 108 -3.61 16.20 29.88
CA GLY A 108 -2.99 14.90 30.10
C GLY A 108 -3.74 13.69 29.50
N LYS A 109 -4.91 13.90 28.90
CA LYS A 109 -5.66 12.83 28.21
C LYS A 109 -5.36 12.86 26.71
N ALA A 110 -4.71 11.79 26.20
CA ALA A 110 -4.46 11.64 24.77
C ALA A 110 -5.77 11.27 24.05
N ARG A 111 -6.25 12.15 23.15
CA ARG A 111 -7.33 11.84 22.21
C ARG A 111 -6.74 11.79 20.80
N LEU A 112 -6.64 10.58 20.27
CA LEU A 112 -6.22 10.36 18.89
C LEU A 112 -7.46 10.32 17.99
N GLY A 113 -7.47 11.15 16.95
CA GLY A 113 -8.48 11.18 15.90
C GLY A 113 -8.13 10.25 14.73
N GLU A 114 -8.73 10.54 13.59
CA GLU A 114 -8.39 9.90 12.32
C GLU A 114 -7.01 10.34 11.84
N ILE A 115 -6.50 9.70 10.78
CA ILE A 115 -5.23 10.13 10.14
C ILE A 115 -5.37 11.58 9.67
N SER A 116 -4.26 12.32 9.74
CA SER A 116 -4.27 13.76 9.45
C SER A 116 -4.65 14.07 8.01
N CYS A 117 -4.43 13.14 7.09
CA CYS A 117 -4.62 13.29 5.64
C CYS A 117 -3.88 14.52 5.05
N ARG A 118 -3.05 15.18 5.82
CA ARG A 118 -2.20 16.30 5.38
C ARG A 118 -1.00 15.72 4.62
N GLY A 119 -0.55 16.40 3.56
CA GLY A 119 0.57 15.97 2.74
C GLY A 119 0.15 15.23 1.47
N ASP A 120 1.07 14.47 0.87
CA ASP A 120 0.87 13.87 -0.45
C ASP A 120 -0.23 12.79 -0.45
N GLY A 121 -1.38 13.15 -1.04
CA GLY A 121 -2.54 12.27 -1.15
C GLY A 121 -2.32 11.12 -2.11
N TYR A 122 -1.50 11.32 -3.16
CA TYR A 122 -1.23 10.30 -4.15
C TYR A 122 -0.34 9.18 -3.57
N LEU A 123 0.79 9.54 -2.97
CA LEU A 123 1.66 8.58 -2.30
C LEU A 123 0.94 7.84 -1.17
N ARG A 124 0.14 8.56 -0.37
CA ARG A 124 -0.68 7.94 0.67
C ARG A 124 -1.63 6.90 0.09
N THR A 125 -2.30 7.19 -1.01
CA THR A 125 -3.21 6.25 -1.70
C THR A 125 -2.45 5.01 -2.16
N LEU A 126 -1.30 5.18 -2.81
CA LEU A 126 -0.45 4.06 -3.25
C LEU A 126 -0.02 3.18 -2.08
N LEU A 127 0.39 3.77 -0.96
CA LEU A 127 0.79 3.04 0.25
C LEU A 127 -0.37 2.28 0.91
N ILE A 128 -1.55 2.85 0.93
CA ILE A 128 -2.75 2.17 1.45
C ILE A 128 -3.15 1.00 0.54
N GLN A 129 -3.06 1.15 -0.79
CA GLN A 129 -3.30 0.04 -1.72
C GLN A 129 -2.23 -1.05 -1.58
N GLY A 130 -0.97 -0.66 -1.41
CA GLY A 130 0.13 -1.59 -1.10
C GLY A 130 -0.12 -2.34 0.21
N ALA A 131 -0.56 -1.65 1.26
CA ALA A 131 -0.94 -2.25 2.54
C ALA A 131 -2.09 -3.28 2.40
N ARG A 132 -3.05 -3.02 1.50
CA ARG A 132 -4.12 -3.97 1.18
C ARG A 132 -3.55 -5.26 0.59
N SER A 133 -2.61 -5.15 -0.36
CA SER A 133 -1.93 -6.30 -0.96
C SER A 133 -1.11 -7.08 0.08
N SER A 134 -0.42 -6.37 0.98
CA SER A 134 0.33 -6.99 2.08
C SER A 134 -0.58 -7.76 3.03
N LEU A 135 -1.73 -7.18 3.38
CA LEU A 135 -2.73 -7.84 4.23
C LEU A 135 -3.30 -9.10 3.57
N GLN A 136 -3.62 -9.03 2.26
CA GLN A 136 -4.10 -10.20 1.52
C GLN A 136 -3.06 -11.32 1.49
N ARG A 137 -1.80 -11.00 1.20
CA ARG A 137 -0.70 -11.98 1.23
C ARG A 137 -0.49 -12.56 2.63
N ALA A 138 -0.51 -11.73 3.67
CA ALA A 138 -0.36 -12.21 5.05
C ALA A 138 -1.48 -13.18 5.45
N LYS A 139 -2.72 -12.93 5.01
CA LYS A 139 -3.86 -13.83 5.27
C LYS A 139 -3.80 -15.15 4.49
N ALA A 140 -3.10 -15.18 3.37
CA ALA A 140 -2.97 -16.39 2.53
C ALA A 140 -1.90 -17.37 3.03
N VAL A 141 -1.04 -16.95 3.99
CA VAL A 141 0.06 -17.77 4.50
C VAL A 141 -0.31 -18.30 5.88
N THR A 142 0.00 -19.59 6.11
CA THR A 142 -0.19 -20.22 7.44
C THR A 142 0.81 -19.65 8.45
N PRO A 143 0.48 -19.60 9.75
CA PRO A 143 1.37 -19.05 10.78
C PRO A 143 2.77 -19.66 10.81
N ASP A 144 2.88 -20.96 10.49
CA ASP A 144 4.15 -21.70 10.50
C ASP A 144 5.10 -21.28 9.37
N GLN A 145 4.56 -20.73 8.28
CA GLN A 145 5.32 -20.28 7.10
C GLN A 145 5.40 -18.75 7.01
N ALA A 146 4.73 -18.06 7.91
CA ALA A 146 4.64 -16.61 7.88
C ALA A 146 5.90 -15.96 8.44
N SER A 147 6.41 -14.93 7.75
CA SER A 147 7.46 -14.07 8.29
C SER A 147 6.96 -13.30 9.53
N ALA A 148 7.88 -12.78 10.33
CA ALA A 148 7.53 -11.98 11.51
C ALA A 148 6.64 -10.77 11.17
N GLU A 149 6.85 -10.15 10.00
CA GLU A 149 5.97 -9.07 9.54
C GLU A 149 4.57 -9.56 9.19
N GLN A 150 4.44 -10.71 8.54
CA GLN A 150 3.14 -11.30 8.22
C GLN A 150 2.38 -11.71 9.49
N ILE A 151 3.06 -12.30 10.48
CA ILE A 151 2.48 -12.61 11.80
C ILE A 151 1.96 -11.33 12.47
N TRP A 152 2.75 -10.24 12.43
CA TRP A 152 2.31 -8.96 12.96
C TRP A 152 1.06 -8.43 12.25
N ILE A 153 1.00 -8.52 10.91
CA ILE A 153 -0.17 -8.11 10.10
C ILE A 153 -1.40 -8.95 10.47
N GLN A 154 -1.24 -10.28 10.57
CA GLN A 154 -2.31 -11.18 11.00
C GLN A 154 -2.85 -10.79 12.39
N GLY A 155 -1.94 -10.56 13.36
CA GLY A 155 -2.30 -10.11 14.70
C GLY A 155 -2.96 -8.73 14.76
N LEU A 156 -2.68 -7.82 13.81
CA LEU A 156 -3.42 -6.57 13.67
C LEU A 156 -4.85 -6.83 13.18
N SER A 157 -5.02 -7.72 12.21
CA SER A 157 -6.32 -7.98 11.58
C SER A 157 -7.33 -8.63 12.53
N THR A 158 -6.89 -9.26 13.62
CA THR A 158 -7.77 -9.81 14.66
C THR A 158 -8.25 -8.76 15.67
N ARG A 159 -7.51 -7.64 15.82
CA ARG A 159 -7.74 -6.65 16.88
C ARG A 159 -8.33 -5.33 16.37
N LEU A 160 -8.09 -4.99 15.12
CA LEU A 160 -8.41 -3.67 14.57
C LEU A 160 -9.36 -3.77 13.38
N PRO A 161 -10.23 -2.76 13.20
CA PRO A 161 -11.03 -2.62 12.00
C PRO A 161 -10.14 -2.51 10.75
N PHE A 162 -10.64 -2.99 9.62
CA PHE A 162 -9.91 -3.08 8.34
C PHE A 162 -9.15 -1.81 7.95
N GLY A 163 -9.80 -0.65 7.98
CA GLY A 163 -9.15 0.62 7.63
C GLY A 163 -7.98 0.97 8.55
N LYS A 164 -8.10 0.69 9.86
CA LYS A 164 -7.01 0.92 10.83
C LYS A 164 -5.84 -0.02 10.61
N VAL A 165 -6.10 -1.26 10.19
CA VAL A 165 -5.05 -2.23 9.81
C VAL A 165 -4.26 -1.70 8.62
N LEU A 166 -4.94 -1.24 7.56
CA LEU A 166 -4.27 -0.70 6.37
C LEU A 166 -3.39 0.51 6.70
N VAL A 167 -3.90 1.44 7.50
CA VAL A 167 -3.13 2.61 7.94
C VAL A 167 -1.90 2.20 8.76
N ALA A 168 -2.03 1.22 9.66
CA ALA A 168 -0.92 0.75 10.47
C ALA A 168 0.18 0.11 9.62
N ILE A 169 -0.19 -0.69 8.60
CA ILE A 169 0.75 -1.29 7.65
C ILE A 169 1.41 -0.20 6.81
N ALA A 170 0.65 0.72 6.22
CA ALA A 170 1.17 1.82 5.40
C ALA A 170 2.14 2.70 6.19
N ASN A 171 1.82 3.02 7.45
CA ASN A 171 2.70 3.76 8.35
C ASN A 171 4.02 3.02 8.63
N LYS A 172 3.96 1.71 8.85
CA LYS A 172 5.17 0.88 9.02
C LYS A 172 5.99 0.87 7.74
N HIS A 173 5.36 0.66 6.57
CA HIS A 173 6.03 0.67 5.27
C HIS A 173 6.73 2.01 5.00
N ALA A 174 6.07 3.15 5.26
CA ALA A 174 6.69 4.47 5.11
C ALA A 174 7.99 4.60 5.95
N ARG A 175 7.98 4.08 7.16
CA ARG A 175 9.16 4.11 8.04
C ARG A 175 10.27 3.16 7.58
N GLN A 176 9.93 1.99 7.08
CA GLN A 176 10.87 1.04 6.50
C GLN A 176 11.49 1.61 5.23
N MET A 177 10.68 2.17 4.32
CA MET A 177 11.17 2.80 3.09
C MET A 177 12.11 3.97 3.38
N TRP A 178 11.81 4.78 4.39
CA TRP A 178 12.75 5.82 4.83
C TRP A 178 14.11 5.24 5.24
N ALA A 179 14.14 4.18 6.04
CA ALA A 179 15.39 3.54 6.47
C ALA A 179 16.15 2.94 5.27
N MET A 180 15.43 2.31 4.36
CA MET A 180 16.01 1.73 3.13
C MET A 180 16.60 2.80 2.21
N LEU A 181 15.98 4.00 2.12
CA LEU A 181 16.48 5.12 1.31
C LEU A 181 17.69 5.79 1.97
N THR A 182 17.59 6.13 3.25
CA THR A 182 18.59 6.97 3.93
C THR A 182 19.83 6.20 4.38
N ARG A 183 19.66 4.94 4.79
CA ARG A 183 20.74 4.09 5.33
C ARG A 183 21.22 3.04 4.36
N GLY A 184 20.53 2.87 3.23
CA GLY A 184 20.84 1.81 2.27
C GLY A 184 20.53 0.41 2.79
N GLU A 185 19.70 0.30 3.83
CA GLU A 185 19.31 -0.98 4.44
C GLU A 185 18.53 -1.85 3.44
N GLU A 186 18.80 -3.15 3.47
CA GLU A 186 17.98 -4.12 2.74
C GLU A 186 16.72 -4.46 3.54
N TYR A 187 15.65 -4.83 2.83
CA TYR A 187 14.43 -5.26 3.49
C TYR A 187 14.64 -6.63 4.16
N ASP A 188 14.38 -6.67 5.45
CA ASP A 188 14.34 -7.88 6.25
C ASP A 188 12.95 -8.05 6.88
N PRO A 189 12.16 -9.03 6.43
CA PRO A 189 10.82 -9.28 6.96
C PRO A 189 10.84 -9.75 8.43
N ASP A 190 11.99 -10.24 8.90
CA ASP A 190 12.16 -10.77 10.25
C ASP A 190 12.91 -9.81 11.20
N ALA A 191 13.33 -8.65 10.71
CA ALA A 191 13.99 -7.60 11.52
C ALA A 191 13.21 -7.24 12.81
N TRP A 192 11.91 -7.48 12.82
CA TRP A 192 11.07 -7.28 14.00
C TRP A 192 11.47 -8.19 15.18
N LEU A 193 11.93 -9.41 14.92
CA LEU A 193 12.31 -10.37 15.96
C LEU A 193 13.53 -9.90 16.78
N SER A 194 14.42 -9.15 16.17
CA SER A 194 15.59 -8.56 16.81
C SER A 194 15.31 -7.23 17.54
N HIS A 195 14.08 -6.68 17.40
CA HIS A 195 13.74 -5.37 17.96
C HIS A 195 13.66 -5.43 19.50
N PRO A 196 14.31 -4.52 20.25
CA PRO A 196 14.34 -4.55 21.72
C PRO A 196 12.96 -4.55 22.39
N MET A 197 11.93 -4.04 21.73
CA MET A 197 10.54 -4.05 22.23
C MET A 197 9.90 -5.43 22.20
N VAL A 198 10.35 -6.33 21.32
CA VAL A 198 9.83 -7.71 21.22
C VAL A 198 10.47 -8.60 22.29
N GLN A 199 11.72 -8.31 22.62
CA GLN A 199 12.49 -9.06 23.63
C GLN A 199 12.14 -8.67 25.07
N ARG A 200 11.29 -7.64 25.28
CA ARG A 200 10.82 -7.30 26.62
C ARG A 200 9.76 -8.30 27.07
N PRO A 201 9.99 -9.09 28.15
CA PRO A 201 8.97 -9.93 28.71
C PRO A 201 7.76 -9.07 29.07
N ALA A 202 6.55 -9.59 28.79
CA ALA A 202 5.30 -8.91 29.12
C ALA A 202 5.35 -8.47 30.57
N LYS A 203 5.13 -7.17 30.84
CA LYS A 203 5.03 -6.66 32.21
C LYS A 203 3.97 -7.48 32.93
N ARG A 204 4.38 -8.32 33.88
CA ARG A 204 3.45 -8.99 34.83
C ARG A 204 2.63 -7.89 35.49
N HIS A 205 1.32 -7.90 35.24
CA HIS A 205 0.38 -7.12 36.04
C HIS A 205 0.57 -7.55 37.50
N ARG A 206 1.06 -6.63 38.30
CA ARG A 206 1.06 -6.79 39.75
C ARG A 206 -0.41 -6.83 40.18
N THR A 207 -0.91 -8.01 40.44
CA THR A 207 -2.16 -8.19 41.15
C THR A 207 -1.92 -7.68 42.58
N THR A 208 -2.40 -6.50 42.89
CA THR A 208 -2.50 -6.02 44.28
C THR A 208 -3.58 -6.87 44.96
N VAL A 209 -3.12 -7.86 45.68
CA VAL A 209 -3.97 -8.55 46.68
C VAL A 209 -4.13 -7.55 47.83
N THR A 210 -5.31 -6.99 47.95
CA THR A 210 -5.74 -6.22 49.15
C THR A 210 -6.18 -7.24 50.17
N THR A 211 -5.43 -7.29 51.26
CA THR A 211 -5.85 -7.93 52.53
C THR A 211 -6.72 -6.97 53.31
#